data_c06d021b3da65d583fc4e3702fa06daa
#
_entry.id   c06d021b3da65d583fc4e3702fa06daa
#
_cell.length_a   1.000
_cell.length_b   1.000
_cell.length_c   1.000
_cell.angle_alpha   90.00
_cell.angle_beta   90.00
_cell.angle_gamma   90.00
#
_symmetry.space_group_name_H-M   'P 1'
#
loop_
_entity.id
_entity.type
_entity.pdbx_description
1 polymer ?
#
loop_
_entity_poly.entity_id
_entity_poly.type
_entity_poly.pdbx_seq_one_letter_code
_entity_poly.pdbx_strand_id
1 'polypeptide(L)'
;MSIMQGIESDVRFNHVAASTLARRCRNAANAIEGQATSRSGWVAHALADFLGYYSELFRGNGRVQASDARLLVARLREVAEGADQLAREARSEQDRRETARAWKQRQDERGFWDHVADWFTGGEDPPVGPAAQPVSLSFAQPEQGVRDPLQGSGSTGTSSARPDHLRTFASNSRGANDDLASWPGNLRSAYDDFTAGCGFGSLEASTVWTGFDRYLSANGEDVRWADTVAAAFEAAGSDGLVTTSNAAITASLAAAGVNAERTQLTIDPPQAYGAPPTTGYANDPVNTATGNFLEPECDLGFAGGNATLRFDRMYNSLHPGVGAFGPGWSSVAEAGLALDAEGARWRHADGREVHFPRQCSVWGRATSE
;
A
#
# COMPACT_ATOMS: atom_id res chain seq x y z
N MET A 1 -18.11 26.27 5.33
CA MET A 1 -18.29 26.14 3.85
C MET A 1 -19.77 26.04 3.55
N SER A 2 -20.26 26.60 2.44
CA SER A 2 -21.69 26.57 2.11
C SER A 2 -22.13 25.15 1.76
N ILE A 3 -23.20 24.68 2.38
CA ILE A 3 -23.90 23.40 2.09
C ILE A 3 -24.26 23.27 0.60
N MET A 4 -24.41 24.41 -0.08
CA MET A 4 -24.77 24.52 -1.49
C MET A 4 -23.57 24.50 -2.44
N GLN A 5 -22.33 24.30 -1.94
CA GLN A 5 -21.16 24.27 -2.80
C GLN A 5 -21.12 22.97 -3.61
N GLY A 6 -20.95 23.08 -4.93
CA GLY A 6 -20.73 21.95 -5.84
C GLY A 6 -21.98 21.15 -6.23
N ILE A 7 -23.19 21.62 -5.88
CA ILE A 7 -24.43 20.90 -6.22
C ILE A 7 -24.88 21.09 -7.68
N GLU A 8 -24.26 22.01 -8.43
CA GLU A 8 -24.70 22.42 -9.78
C GLU A 8 -24.43 21.35 -10.85
N SER A 9 -23.53 20.43 -10.59
CA SER A 9 -23.17 19.34 -11.50
C SER A 9 -23.14 18.00 -10.79
N ASP A 10 -23.32 16.92 -11.54
CA ASP A 10 -23.16 15.57 -11.03
C ASP A 10 -21.69 15.24 -10.75
N VAL A 11 -21.48 14.25 -9.90
CA VAL A 11 -20.15 13.72 -9.61
C VAL A 11 -19.61 12.99 -10.85
N ARG A 12 -18.49 13.47 -11.39
CA ARG A 12 -17.84 12.78 -12.49
C ARG A 12 -17.07 11.57 -11.95
N PHE A 13 -17.69 10.38 -12.02
CA PHE A 13 -17.06 9.14 -11.58
C PHE A 13 -17.56 7.94 -12.40
N ASN A 14 -16.60 7.17 -12.95
CA ASN A 14 -16.91 5.96 -13.70
C ASN A 14 -16.90 4.73 -12.79
N HIS A 15 -18.07 4.36 -12.24
CA HIS A 15 -18.23 3.20 -11.36
C HIS A 15 -17.89 1.86 -12.01
N VAL A 16 -18.06 1.74 -13.34
CA VAL A 16 -17.73 0.53 -14.07
C VAL A 16 -16.22 0.37 -14.16
N ALA A 17 -15.49 1.45 -14.46
CA ALA A 17 -14.02 1.42 -14.49
C ALA A 17 -13.43 1.11 -13.10
N ALA A 18 -13.97 1.73 -12.02
CA ALA A 18 -13.56 1.46 -10.65
C ALA A 18 -13.75 -0.02 -10.27
N SER A 19 -14.95 -0.57 -10.52
CA SER A 19 -15.24 -1.98 -10.22
C SER A 19 -14.41 -2.95 -11.07
N THR A 20 -14.08 -2.57 -12.31
CA THR A 20 -13.22 -3.37 -13.20
C THR A 20 -11.79 -3.39 -12.69
N LEU A 21 -11.23 -2.24 -12.28
CA LEU A 21 -9.90 -2.15 -11.67
C LEU A 21 -9.85 -3.00 -10.40
N ALA A 22 -10.79 -2.81 -9.46
CA ALA A 22 -10.85 -3.55 -8.20
C ALA A 22 -10.91 -5.06 -8.44
N ARG A 23 -11.75 -5.51 -9.36
CA ARG A 23 -11.88 -6.93 -9.72
C ARG A 23 -10.58 -7.48 -10.33
N ARG A 24 -9.94 -6.75 -11.27
CA ARG A 24 -8.67 -7.18 -11.89
C ARG A 24 -7.55 -7.27 -10.86
N CYS A 25 -7.46 -6.33 -9.94
CA CYS A 25 -6.47 -6.37 -8.85
C CYS A 25 -6.68 -7.61 -7.95
N ARG A 26 -7.92 -7.91 -7.55
CA ARG A 26 -8.22 -9.12 -6.77
C ARG A 26 -7.90 -10.40 -7.53
N ASN A 27 -8.21 -10.46 -8.81
CA ASN A 27 -7.92 -11.64 -9.63
C ASN A 27 -6.40 -11.84 -9.78
N ALA A 28 -5.62 -10.78 -9.99
CA ALA A 28 -4.16 -10.84 -10.04
C ALA A 28 -3.57 -11.30 -8.69
N ALA A 29 -4.08 -10.75 -7.58
CA ALA A 29 -3.69 -11.19 -6.23
C ALA A 29 -3.95 -12.67 -6.01
N ASN A 30 -5.14 -13.15 -6.39
CA ASN A 30 -5.51 -14.57 -6.27
C ASN A 30 -4.65 -15.47 -7.19
N ALA A 31 -4.27 -15.00 -8.40
CA ALA A 31 -3.40 -15.76 -9.28
C ALA A 31 -1.99 -15.95 -8.68
N ILE A 32 -1.42 -14.89 -8.06
CA ILE A 32 -0.13 -14.98 -7.37
C ILE A 32 -0.23 -15.91 -6.15
N GLU A 33 -1.24 -15.72 -5.32
CA GLU A 33 -1.46 -16.50 -4.10
C GLU A 33 -1.71 -17.98 -4.42
N GLY A 34 -2.45 -18.26 -5.50
CA GLY A 34 -2.70 -19.63 -5.97
C GLY A 34 -1.44 -20.40 -6.37
N GLN A 35 -0.34 -19.71 -6.70
CA GLN A 35 0.95 -20.34 -7.00
C GLN A 35 1.81 -20.63 -5.76
N ALA A 36 1.48 -20.07 -4.58
CA ALA A 36 2.36 -20.07 -3.42
C ALA A 36 2.74 -21.47 -2.94
N THR A 37 1.77 -22.39 -2.85
CA THR A 37 1.99 -23.78 -2.42
C THR A 37 2.86 -24.54 -3.42
N SER A 38 2.57 -24.41 -4.71
CA SER A 38 3.36 -25.07 -5.76
C SER A 38 4.79 -24.56 -5.78
N ARG A 39 5.01 -23.24 -5.72
CA ARG A 39 6.36 -22.65 -5.69
C ARG A 39 7.17 -23.10 -4.48
N SER A 40 6.57 -23.14 -3.28
CA SER A 40 7.26 -23.66 -2.09
C SER A 40 7.55 -25.15 -2.21
N GLY A 41 6.68 -25.93 -2.84
CA GLY A 41 6.90 -27.34 -3.13
C GLY A 41 8.08 -27.56 -4.10
N TRP A 42 8.20 -26.76 -5.13
CA TRP A 42 9.34 -26.84 -6.07
C TRP A 42 10.68 -26.47 -5.41
N VAL A 43 10.67 -25.47 -4.53
CA VAL A 43 11.87 -25.11 -3.74
C VAL A 43 12.23 -26.28 -2.81
N ALA A 44 11.27 -26.87 -2.10
CA ALA A 44 11.51 -28.00 -1.22
C ALA A 44 12.03 -29.22 -1.97
N HIS A 45 11.49 -29.51 -3.16
CA HIS A 45 11.97 -30.61 -4.02
C HIS A 45 13.42 -30.40 -4.47
N ALA A 46 13.75 -29.18 -4.92
CA ALA A 46 15.13 -28.85 -5.31
C ALA A 46 16.12 -28.97 -4.13
N LEU A 47 15.66 -28.62 -2.91
CA LEU A 47 16.47 -28.66 -1.69
C LEU A 47 16.62 -30.08 -1.09
N ALA A 48 15.87 -31.07 -1.55
CA ALA A 48 15.91 -32.42 -0.98
C ALA A 48 17.31 -33.03 -0.99
N ASP A 49 18.06 -32.81 -2.08
CA ASP A 49 19.43 -33.31 -2.27
C ASP A 49 20.43 -32.16 -2.50
N PHE A 50 20.05 -30.92 -2.23
CA PHE A 50 20.92 -29.77 -2.39
C PHE A 50 21.55 -29.38 -1.05
N LEU A 51 22.87 -29.50 -0.94
CA LEU A 51 23.66 -29.29 0.28
C LEU A 51 24.75 -28.27 0.05
N GLY A 52 25.22 -27.62 1.14
CA GLY A 52 26.29 -26.66 1.13
C GLY A 52 25.85 -25.20 0.97
N TYR A 53 26.82 -24.31 0.77
CA TYR A 53 26.58 -22.85 0.75
C TYR A 53 25.51 -22.43 -0.24
N TYR A 54 25.51 -22.96 -1.46
CA TYR A 54 24.55 -22.58 -2.50
C TYR A 54 23.13 -23.10 -2.24
N SER A 55 22.96 -24.15 -1.45
CA SER A 55 21.63 -24.57 -1.00
C SER A 55 21.00 -23.57 -0.02
N GLU A 56 21.82 -22.97 0.85
CA GLU A 56 21.35 -21.93 1.77
C GLU A 56 20.99 -20.63 1.02
N LEU A 57 21.78 -20.24 0.02
CA LEU A 57 21.42 -19.13 -0.88
C LEU A 57 20.10 -19.40 -1.60
N PHE A 58 19.93 -20.58 -2.19
CA PHE A 58 18.71 -20.98 -2.88
C PHE A 58 17.49 -20.94 -1.95
N ARG A 59 17.63 -21.49 -0.73
CA ARG A 59 16.59 -21.42 0.31
C ARG A 59 16.26 -19.97 0.67
N GLY A 60 17.27 -19.13 0.83
CA GLY A 60 17.13 -17.69 1.08
C GLY A 60 16.37 -16.97 -0.03
N ASN A 61 16.73 -17.23 -1.30
CA ASN A 61 16.06 -16.66 -2.46
C ASN A 61 14.58 -17.08 -2.54
N GLY A 62 14.29 -18.35 -2.25
CA GLY A 62 12.90 -18.84 -2.17
C GLY A 62 12.06 -18.17 -1.07
N ARG A 63 12.66 -17.86 0.09
CA ARG A 63 11.99 -17.09 1.16
C ARG A 63 11.71 -15.65 0.72
N VAL A 64 12.67 -15.00 0.07
CA VAL A 64 12.49 -13.64 -0.48
C VAL A 64 11.38 -13.64 -1.52
N GLN A 65 11.37 -14.61 -2.46
CA GLN A 65 10.32 -14.76 -3.46
C GLN A 65 8.93 -14.88 -2.82
N ALA A 66 8.79 -15.71 -1.78
CA ALA A 66 7.52 -15.88 -1.07
C ALA A 66 7.09 -14.62 -0.29
N SER A 67 8.05 -13.87 0.24
CA SER A 67 7.78 -12.57 0.88
C SER A 67 7.33 -11.52 -0.12
N ASP A 68 8.03 -11.42 -1.26
CA ASP A 68 7.68 -10.50 -2.35
C ASP A 68 6.28 -10.79 -2.91
N ALA A 69 5.93 -12.08 -3.07
CA ALA A 69 4.59 -12.49 -3.51
C ALA A 69 3.51 -11.99 -2.54
N ARG A 70 3.71 -12.17 -1.22
CA ARG A 70 2.76 -11.71 -0.21
C ARG A 70 2.63 -10.18 -0.19
N LEU A 71 3.75 -9.46 -0.30
CA LEU A 71 3.76 -8.01 -0.39
C LEU A 71 2.95 -7.54 -1.60
N LEU A 72 3.21 -8.11 -2.78
CA LEU A 72 2.50 -7.75 -4.00
C LEU A 72 0.99 -8.06 -3.92
N VAL A 73 0.62 -9.22 -3.36
CA VAL A 73 -0.78 -9.58 -3.10
C VAL A 73 -1.46 -8.55 -2.19
N ALA A 74 -0.81 -8.14 -1.10
CA ALA A 74 -1.34 -7.12 -0.20
C ALA A 74 -1.56 -5.79 -0.93
N ARG A 75 -0.57 -5.30 -1.69
CA ARG A 75 -0.67 -4.04 -2.45
C ARG A 75 -1.77 -4.06 -3.51
N LEU A 76 -1.94 -5.18 -4.21
CA LEU A 76 -3.03 -5.35 -5.18
C LEU A 76 -4.41 -5.29 -4.51
N ARG A 77 -4.55 -5.89 -3.32
CA ARG A 77 -5.79 -5.82 -2.54
C ARG A 77 -6.08 -4.41 -2.04
N GLU A 78 -5.05 -3.70 -1.57
CA GLU A 78 -5.16 -2.29 -1.16
C GLU A 78 -5.61 -1.40 -2.32
N VAL A 79 -5.10 -1.59 -3.54
CA VAL A 79 -5.59 -0.88 -4.73
C VAL A 79 -7.07 -1.16 -4.98
N ALA A 80 -7.49 -2.42 -4.86
CA ALA A 80 -8.88 -2.80 -5.05
C ALA A 80 -9.80 -2.15 -4.00
N GLU A 81 -9.36 -2.11 -2.75
CA GLU A 81 -10.09 -1.47 -1.65
C GLU A 81 -10.18 0.04 -1.84
N GLY A 82 -9.08 0.69 -2.28
CA GLY A 82 -9.06 2.11 -2.59
C GLY A 82 -10.02 2.49 -3.72
N ALA A 83 -10.06 1.69 -4.79
CA ALA A 83 -11.00 1.91 -5.89
C ALA A 83 -12.47 1.75 -5.45
N ASP A 84 -12.77 0.75 -4.63
CA ASP A 84 -14.10 0.54 -4.08
C ASP A 84 -14.51 1.63 -3.08
N GLN A 85 -13.56 2.12 -2.29
CA GLN A 85 -13.79 3.23 -1.38
C GLN A 85 -14.16 4.50 -2.16
N LEU A 86 -13.35 4.90 -3.13
CA LEU A 86 -13.65 6.06 -3.97
C LEU A 86 -15.02 5.92 -4.67
N ALA A 87 -15.39 4.71 -5.09
CA ALA A 87 -16.70 4.46 -5.68
C ALA A 87 -17.85 4.65 -4.68
N ARG A 88 -17.69 4.28 -3.40
CA ARG A 88 -18.67 4.53 -2.35
C ARG A 88 -18.80 6.01 -2.04
N GLU A 89 -17.67 6.69 -1.87
CA GLU A 89 -17.62 8.13 -1.59
C GLU A 89 -18.25 8.94 -2.72
N ALA A 90 -17.97 8.60 -3.98
CA ALA A 90 -18.57 9.25 -5.14
C ALA A 90 -20.10 9.08 -5.19
N ARG A 91 -20.63 7.91 -4.83
CA ARG A 91 -22.09 7.70 -4.72
C ARG A 91 -22.69 8.54 -3.60
N SER A 92 -22.10 8.49 -2.41
CA SER A 92 -22.57 9.28 -1.26
C SER A 92 -22.60 10.77 -1.58
N GLU A 93 -21.60 11.28 -2.30
CA GLU A 93 -21.57 12.67 -2.75
C GLU A 93 -22.63 12.96 -3.79
N GLN A 94 -22.87 12.05 -4.73
CA GLN A 94 -23.94 12.20 -5.72
C GLN A 94 -25.32 12.28 -5.05
N ASP A 95 -25.60 11.36 -4.13
CA ASP A 95 -26.84 11.32 -3.36
C ASP A 95 -27.05 12.62 -2.55
N ARG A 96 -25.98 13.13 -1.95
CA ARG A 96 -25.99 14.41 -1.24
C ARG A 96 -26.34 15.57 -2.19
N ARG A 97 -25.69 15.64 -3.36
CA ARG A 97 -25.94 16.70 -4.35
C ARG A 97 -27.40 16.67 -4.84
N GLU A 98 -27.93 15.50 -5.09
CA GLU A 98 -29.32 15.31 -5.50
C GLU A 98 -30.30 15.77 -4.41
N THR A 99 -30.04 15.37 -3.17
CA THR A 99 -30.85 15.79 -2.01
C THR A 99 -30.82 17.30 -1.80
N ALA A 100 -29.64 17.92 -1.91
CA ALA A 100 -29.49 19.37 -1.77
C ALA A 100 -30.17 20.14 -2.91
N ARG A 101 -30.08 19.65 -4.15
CA ARG A 101 -30.79 20.24 -5.30
C ARG A 101 -32.30 20.17 -5.13
N ALA A 102 -32.81 19.02 -4.71
CA ALA A 102 -34.25 18.85 -4.47
C ALA A 102 -34.77 19.74 -3.31
N TRP A 103 -33.97 19.92 -2.26
CA TRP A 103 -34.27 20.85 -1.19
C TRP A 103 -34.27 22.30 -1.69
N LYS A 104 -33.23 22.72 -2.44
CA LYS A 104 -33.17 24.07 -3.02
C LYS A 104 -34.37 24.36 -3.91
N GLN A 105 -34.71 23.41 -4.80
CA GLN A 105 -35.90 23.57 -5.66
C GLN A 105 -37.16 23.78 -4.87
N ARG A 106 -37.41 23.00 -3.80
CA ARG A 106 -38.55 23.21 -2.93
C ARG A 106 -38.54 24.57 -2.24
N GLN A 107 -37.38 25.09 -1.83
CA GLN A 107 -37.25 26.43 -1.26
C GLN A 107 -37.53 27.53 -2.29
N ASP A 108 -37.02 27.38 -3.51
CA ASP A 108 -37.27 28.34 -4.60
C ASP A 108 -38.76 28.38 -5.05
N GLU A 109 -39.48 27.28 -4.89
CA GLU A 109 -40.94 27.18 -5.17
C GLU A 109 -41.83 27.71 -4.04
N ARG A 110 -41.27 28.03 -2.85
CA ARG A 110 -42.05 28.56 -1.70
C ARG A 110 -42.43 30.02 -1.94
N GLY A 111 -43.67 30.33 -1.61
CA GLY A 111 -44.20 31.68 -1.76
C GLY A 111 -43.77 32.65 -0.64
N PHE A 112 -43.97 33.93 -0.86
CA PHE A 112 -43.62 34.99 0.10
C PHE A 112 -44.14 34.75 1.53
N TRP A 113 -45.36 34.20 1.67
CA TRP A 113 -46.00 33.94 2.96
C TRP A 113 -45.36 32.78 3.72
N ASP A 114 -44.74 31.83 3.05
CA ASP A 114 -44.00 30.72 3.67
C ASP A 114 -42.70 31.24 4.27
N HIS A 115 -42.01 32.18 3.61
CA HIS A 115 -40.81 32.82 4.16
C HIS A 115 -41.09 33.67 5.41
N VAL A 116 -42.30 34.29 5.50
CA VAL A 116 -42.73 35.02 6.70
C VAL A 116 -43.03 34.08 7.85
N ALA A 117 -43.61 32.90 7.59
CA ALA A 117 -43.84 31.88 8.61
C ALA A 117 -42.50 31.31 9.18
N ASP A 118 -41.51 31.06 8.34
CA ASP A 118 -40.17 30.60 8.75
C ASP A 118 -39.47 31.61 9.67
N TRP A 119 -39.67 32.90 9.49
CA TRP A 119 -39.11 33.91 10.37
C TRP A 119 -39.65 33.82 11.81
N PHE A 120 -40.88 33.31 12.01
CA PHE A 120 -41.50 33.12 13.32
C PHE A 120 -41.27 31.72 13.91
N THR A 121 -40.95 30.68 13.11
CA THR A 121 -40.87 29.28 13.55
C THR A 121 -39.45 28.71 13.49
N GLY A 122 -38.46 29.46 12.96
CA GLY A 122 -37.13 28.94 12.64
C GLY A 122 -37.22 28.04 11.40
N GLY A 123 -36.74 28.50 10.25
CA GLY A 123 -36.84 27.79 8.98
C GLY A 123 -36.30 26.35 9.00
N GLU A 124 -36.73 25.52 8.05
CA GLU A 124 -36.29 24.15 7.90
C GLU A 124 -34.78 24.10 7.58
N ASP A 125 -34.01 23.49 8.46
CA ASP A 125 -32.58 23.28 8.23
C ASP A 125 -32.37 22.39 6.99
N PRO A 126 -31.31 22.65 6.18
CA PRO A 126 -31.01 21.81 5.04
C PRO A 126 -30.79 20.35 5.47
N PRO A 127 -31.40 19.36 4.78
CA PRO A 127 -31.35 17.96 5.18
C PRO A 127 -30.01 17.27 4.90
N VAL A 128 -28.97 18.03 4.61
CA VAL A 128 -27.63 17.54 4.25
C VAL A 128 -26.56 18.28 5.02
N GLY A 129 -25.60 17.54 5.53
CA GLY A 129 -24.44 18.07 6.23
C GLY A 129 -23.46 18.82 5.32
N PRO A 130 -22.46 19.53 5.90
CA PRO A 130 -21.39 20.19 5.16
C PRO A 130 -20.49 19.17 4.43
N ALA A 131 -19.70 19.67 3.49
CA ALA A 131 -18.87 18.89 2.56
C ALA A 131 -17.72 18.07 3.21
N ALA A 132 -17.52 16.79 2.86
CA ALA A 132 -16.50 15.90 3.45
C ALA A 132 -15.05 16.36 3.22
N GLN A 133 -14.17 16.15 4.20
CA GLN A 133 -12.73 16.36 4.08
C GLN A 133 -12.09 15.11 3.44
N PRO A 134 -11.05 15.22 2.57
CA PRO A 134 -10.39 14.05 2.02
C PRO A 134 -9.71 13.26 3.14
N VAL A 135 -10.04 11.98 3.25
CA VAL A 135 -9.35 11.06 4.15
C VAL A 135 -8.15 10.51 3.40
N SER A 136 -6.96 10.80 3.88
CA SER A 136 -5.72 10.17 3.41
C SER A 136 -5.58 8.82 4.10
N LEU A 137 -5.76 7.72 3.36
CA LEU A 137 -5.48 6.38 3.88
C LEU A 137 -4.00 6.08 3.72
N SER A 138 -3.27 6.00 4.81
CA SER A 138 -1.91 5.46 4.82
C SER A 138 -1.99 3.97 5.20
N PHE A 139 -1.46 3.12 4.33
CA PHE A 139 -1.37 1.69 4.60
C PHE A 139 0.01 1.39 5.20
N ALA A 140 0.04 0.64 6.31
CA ALA A 140 1.29 0.19 6.90
C ALA A 140 2.04 -0.73 5.93
N GLN A 141 3.34 -0.55 5.79
CA GLN A 141 4.16 -1.52 5.06
C GLN A 141 4.22 -2.81 5.87
N PRO A 142 3.96 -3.99 5.26
CA PRO A 142 4.26 -5.26 5.92
C PRO A 142 5.74 -5.30 6.26
N GLU A 143 6.07 -5.73 7.49
CA GLU A 143 7.46 -5.90 7.90
C GLU A 143 8.18 -6.83 6.92
N GLN A 144 9.24 -6.33 6.34
CA GLN A 144 10.13 -7.16 5.54
C GLN A 144 10.96 -8.00 6.50
N GLY A 145 10.87 -9.32 6.37
CA GLY A 145 11.68 -10.22 7.19
C GLY A 145 13.18 -9.91 7.03
N VAL A 146 13.85 -9.63 8.13
CA VAL A 146 15.28 -9.44 8.13
C VAL A 146 15.95 -10.76 7.73
N ARG A 147 16.79 -10.71 6.71
CA ARG A 147 17.57 -11.86 6.28
C ARG A 147 18.79 -12.01 7.22
N ASP A 148 18.91 -13.19 7.84
CA ASP A 148 20.12 -13.52 8.58
C ASP A 148 21.32 -13.58 7.59
N PRO A 149 22.41 -12.89 7.87
CA PRO A 149 23.59 -12.96 7.01
C PRO A 149 24.14 -14.39 6.99
N LEU A 150 24.40 -14.91 5.79
CA LEU A 150 25.03 -16.21 5.62
C LEU A 150 26.44 -16.19 6.20
N GLN A 151 26.73 -17.11 7.11
CA GLN A 151 28.07 -17.28 7.64
C GLN A 151 28.91 -18.09 6.63
N GLY A 152 30.02 -17.49 6.19
CA GLY A 152 30.99 -18.12 5.32
C GLY A 152 31.21 -17.40 3.99
N SER A 153 32.39 -17.60 3.40
CA SER A 153 32.70 -17.09 2.07
C SER A 153 32.30 -18.12 1.03
N GLY A 154 31.49 -17.70 0.04
CA GLY A 154 31.03 -18.54 -1.06
C GLY A 154 32.20 -19.07 -1.97
N SER A 155 33.43 -18.64 -1.70
CA SER A 155 34.63 -19.06 -2.47
C SER A 155 35.28 -20.34 -1.96
N THR A 156 34.98 -20.78 -0.73
CA THR A 156 35.55 -21.96 -0.11
C THR A 156 34.53 -23.08 0.07
N GLY A 157 34.98 -24.35 0.00
CA GLY A 157 34.14 -25.51 0.20
C GLY A 157 33.46 -26.01 -1.08
N THR A 158 32.52 -26.94 -0.87
CA THR A 158 31.76 -27.61 -1.94
C THR A 158 30.29 -27.55 -1.68
N SER A 159 29.51 -27.65 -2.76
CA SER A 159 28.06 -27.90 -2.71
C SER A 159 27.75 -29.19 -3.48
N SER A 160 26.67 -29.87 -3.12
CA SER A 160 26.19 -31.06 -3.80
C SER A 160 24.72 -30.91 -4.16
N ALA A 161 24.34 -31.28 -5.36
CA ALA A 161 22.96 -31.23 -5.80
C ALA A 161 22.66 -32.31 -6.85
N ARG A 162 21.35 -32.56 -7.07
CA ARG A 162 20.88 -33.24 -8.28
C ARG A 162 20.52 -32.17 -9.31
N PRO A 163 21.23 -32.08 -10.43
CA PRO A 163 20.99 -31.05 -11.46
C PRO A 163 19.55 -31.11 -12.01
N ASP A 164 18.98 -32.30 -12.17
CA ASP A 164 17.62 -32.53 -12.65
C ASP A 164 16.55 -31.90 -11.74
N HIS A 165 16.75 -31.88 -10.42
CA HIS A 165 15.86 -31.21 -9.47
C HIS A 165 15.89 -29.68 -9.64
N LEU A 166 17.06 -29.09 -9.87
CA LEU A 166 17.20 -27.65 -10.16
C LEU A 166 16.57 -27.29 -11.52
N ARG A 167 16.77 -28.13 -12.55
CA ARG A 167 16.11 -27.98 -13.84
C ARG A 167 14.59 -28.03 -13.74
N THR A 168 14.07 -28.96 -12.94
CA THR A 168 12.63 -29.08 -12.67
C THR A 168 12.09 -27.82 -12.00
N PHE A 169 12.79 -27.27 -11.00
CA PHE A 169 12.46 -25.99 -10.39
C PHE A 169 12.43 -24.86 -11.43
N ALA A 170 13.46 -24.76 -12.26
CA ALA A 170 13.57 -23.70 -13.28
C ALA A 170 12.42 -23.78 -14.29
N SER A 171 12.13 -24.98 -14.78
CA SER A 171 11.03 -25.22 -15.74
C SER A 171 9.65 -24.85 -15.17
N ASN A 172 9.33 -25.34 -13.98
CA ASN A 172 8.07 -25.06 -13.31
C ASN A 172 7.91 -23.58 -12.97
N SER A 173 9.00 -22.93 -12.49
CA SER A 173 8.99 -21.50 -12.17
C SER A 173 8.81 -20.64 -13.41
N ARG A 174 9.38 -21.03 -14.56
CA ARG A 174 9.18 -20.35 -15.85
C ARG A 174 7.71 -20.42 -16.27
N GLY A 175 7.10 -21.59 -16.27
CA GLY A 175 5.68 -21.73 -16.60
C GLY A 175 4.78 -20.89 -15.71
N ALA A 176 5.04 -20.90 -14.40
CA ALA A 176 4.28 -20.06 -13.45
C ALA A 176 4.49 -18.54 -13.67
N ASN A 177 5.66 -18.11 -14.15
CA ASN A 177 5.89 -16.71 -14.53
C ASN A 177 5.12 -16.35 -15.82
N ASP A 178 5.11 -17.24 -16.79
CA ASP A 178 4.38 -17.06 -18.05
C ASP A 178 2.87 -16.91 -17.80
N ASP A 179 2.29 -17.65 -16.85
CA ASP A 179 0.88 -17.53 -16.43
C ASP A 179 0.56 -16.13 -15.85
N LEU A 180 1.55 -15.47 -15.26
CA LEU A 180 1.40 -14.13 -14.67
C LEU A 180 1.77 -12.99 -15.61
N ALA A 181 2.44 -13.25 -16.72
CA ALA A 181 3.10 -12.24 -17.58
C ALA A 181 2.14 -11.17 -18.13
N SER A 182 0.87 -11.50 -18.37
CA SER A 182 -0.11 -10.56 -18.90
C SER A 182 -0.71 -9.61 -17.87
N TRP A 183 -0.61 -9.91 -16.58
CA TRP A 183 -1.28 -9.16 -15.52
C TRP A 183 -0.83 -7.70 -15.42
N PRO A 184 0.48 -7.35 -15.43
CA PRO A 184 0.90 -5.96 -15.31
C PRO A 184 0.30 -5.05 -16.38
N GLY A 185 0.28 -5.50 -17.64
CA GLY A 185 -0.33 -4.76 -18.75
C GLY A 185 -1.85 -4.59 -18.59
N ASN A 186 -2.54 -5.67 -18.20
CA ASN A 186 -3.98 -5.65 -17.98
C ASN A 186 -4.39 -4.72 -16.82
N LEU A 187 -3.57 -4.64 -15.77
CA LEU A 187 -3.79 -3.78 -14.63
C LEU A 187 -3.56 -2.31 -14.98
N ARG A 188 -2.49 -1.98 -15.72
CA ARG A 188 -2.24 -0.63 -16.22
C ARG A 188 -3.40 -0.13 -17.08
N SER A 189 -3.85 -0.93 -18.03
CA SER A 189 -4.99 -0.55 -18.88
C SER A 189 -6.25 -0.26 -18.06
N ALA A 190 -6.56 -1.10 -17.05
CA ALA A 190 -7.73 -0.85 -16.19
C ALA A 190 -7.55 0.40 -15.31
N TYR A 191 -6.33 0.68 -14.88
CA TYR A 191 -6.00 1.88 -14.11
C TYR A 191 -6.11 3.15 -14.96
N ASP A 192 -5.65 3.11 -16.21
CA ASP A 192 -5.77 4.23 -17.15
C ASP A 192 -7.25 4.54 -17.45
N ASP A 193 -8.08 3.50 -17.69
CA ASP A 193 -9.53 3.66 -17.86
C ASP A 193 -10.20 4.27 -16.60
N PHE A 194 -9.76 3.84 -15.42
CA PHE A 194 -10.24 4.39 -14.16
C PHE A 194 -9.87 5.86 -14.01
N THR A 195 -8.61 6.23 -14.20
CA THR A 195 -8.12 7.61 -14.03
C THR A 195 -8.74 8.56 -15.05
N ALA A 196 -8.92 8.13 -16.28
CA ALA A 196 -9.59 8.91 -17.31
C ALA A 196 -11.08 9.19 -17.01
N GLY A 197 -11.75 8.25 -16.33
CA GLY A 197 -13.18 8.32 -16.01
C GLY A 197 -13.54 8.95 -14.68
N CYS A 198 -12.56 9.16 -13.78
CA CYS A 198 -12.80 9.58 -12.41
C CYS A 198 -12.26 10.98 -12.14
N GLY A 199 -13.18 11.93 -11.97
CA GLY A 199 -12.88 13.30 -11.54
C GLY A 199 -13.18 13.56 -10.07
N PHE A 200 -13.56 12.51 -9.32
CA PHE A 200 -13.80 12.57 -7.88
C PHE A 200 -12.78 11.72 -7.15
N GLY A 201 -11.80 12.38 -6.53
CA GLY A 201 -10.68 11.73 -5.88
C GLY A 201 -9.59 11.26 -6.84
N SER A 202 -8.56 10.67 -6.27
CA SER A 202 -7.44 10.08 -7.01
C SER A 202 -6.99 8.79 -6.32
N LEU A 203 -6.37 7.91 -7.09
CA LEU A 203 -5.76 6.69 -6.61
C LEU A 203 -4.36 6.58 -7.22
N GLU A 204 -3.34 6.71 -6.38
CA GLU A 204 -1.95 6.56 -6.79
C GLU A 204 -1.50 5.11 -6.58
N ALA A 205 -1.29 4.39 -7.68
CA ALA A 205 -0.95 2.96 -7.65
C ALA A 205 0.17 2.58 -8.64
N SER A 206 0.84 3.54 -9.26
CA SER A 206 1.86 3.30 -10.30
C SER A 206 3.03 2.44 -9.82
N THR A 207 3.41 2.56 -8.55
CA THR A 207 4.48 1.78 -7.92
C THR A 207 4.14 0.29 -7.82
N VAL A 208 2.83 -0.04 -7.70
CA VAL A 208 2.35 -1.44 -7.61
C VAL A 208 2.56 -2.16 -8.95
N TRP A 209 2.26 -1.49 -10.07
CA TRP A 209 2.48 -2.08 -11.41
C TRP A 209 3.96 -2.29 -11.69
N THR A 210 4.80 -1.32 -11.36
CA THR A 210 6.26 -1.42 -11.44
C THR A 210 6.79 -2.52 -10.52
N GLY A 211 6.22 -2.65 -9.32
CA GLY A 211 6.53 -3.73 -8.38
C GLY A 211 6.19 -5.10 -8.95
N PHE A 212 5.07 -5.23 -9.67
CA PHE A 212 4.70 -6.49 -10.32
C PHE A 212 5.70 -6.87 -11.44
N ASP A 213 6.11 -5.92 -12.29
CA ASP A 213 7.14 -6.18 -13.29
C ASP A 213 8.47 -6.61 -12.66
N ARG A 214 8.88 -5.95 -11.57
CA ARG A 214 10.08 -6.32 -10.82
C ARG A 214 9.97 -7.72 -10.22
N TYR A 215 8.79 -8.10 -9.70
CA TYR A 215 8.55 -9.45 -9.18
C TYR A 215 8.73 -10.50 -10.26
N LEU A 216 8.16 -10.30 -11.46
CA LEU A 216 8.32 -11.22 -12.59
C LEU A 216 9.77 -11.28 -13.08
N SER A 217 10.45 -10.13 -13.16
CA SER A 217 11.86 -10.06 -13.52
C SER A 217 12.74 -10.82 -12.53
N ALA A 218 12.54 -10.63 -11.22
CA ALA A 218 13.27 -11.32 -10.18
C ALA A 218 13.01 -12.85 -10.19
N ASN A 219 11.76 -13.27 -10.47
CA ASN A 219 11.46 -14.68 -10.67
C ASN A 219 12.18 -15.25 -11.92
N GLY A 220 12.33 -14.46 -12.99
CA GLY A 220 13.11 -14.82 -14.16
C GLY A 220 14.60 -14.98 -13.83
N GLU A 221 15.15 -14.13 -12.96
CA GLU A 221 16.52 -14.27 -12.46
C GLU A 221 16.68 -15.55 -11.62
N ASP A 222 15.70 -15.92 -10.77
CA ASP A 222 15.75 -17.19 -10.02
C ASP A 222 15.76 -18.41 -10.96
N VAL A 223 15.04 -18.35 -12.08
CA VAL A 223 15.09 -19.39 -13.12
C VAL A 223 16.47 -19.47 -13.74
N ARG A 224 17.07 -18.33 -14.14
CA ARG A 224 18.43 -18.28 -14.70
C ARG A 224 19.46 -18.76 -13.70
N TRP A 225 19.30 -18.40 -12.42
CA TRP A 225 20.15 -18.85 -11.35
C TRP A 225 20.14 -20.39 -11.24
N ALA A 226 18.96 -21.00 -11.15
CA ALA A 226 18.83 -22.44 -11.03
C ALA A 226 19.38 -23.18 -12.26
N ASP A 227 19.11 -22.67 -13.46
CA ASP A 227 19.67 -23.24 -14.70
C ASP A 227 21.18 -23.15 -14.76
N THR A 228 21.77 -22.01 -14.31
CA THR A 228 23.23 -21.81 -14.30
C THR A 228 23.91 -22.70 -13.27
N VAL A 229 23.33 -22.83 -12.09
CA VAL A 229 23.87 -23.70 -11.03
C VAL A 229 23.75 -25.19 -11.43
N ALA A 230 22.61 -25.58 -12.05
CA ALA A 230 22.47 -26.93 -12.59
C ALA A 230 23.54 -27.25 -13.62
N ALA A 231 23.82 -26.30 -14.55
CA ALA A 231 24.86 -26.47 -15.54
C ALA A 231 26.27 -26.60 -14.92
N ALA A 232 26.55 -25.89 -13.83
CA ALA A 232 27.85 -26.04 -13.11
C ALA A 232 27.98 -27.41 -12.45
N PHE A 233 26.90 -28.01 -11.95
CA PHE A 233 26.90 -29.38 -11.46
C PHE A 233 27.04 -30.39 -12.61
N GLU A 234 26.31 -30.24 -13.70
CA GLU A 234 26.37 -31.09 -14.90
C GLU A 234 27.80 -31.12 -15.49
N ALA A 235 28.51 -29.99 -15.47
CA ALA A 235 29.92 -29.93 -15.91
C ALA A 235 30.88 -30.71 -14.99
N ALA A 236 30.52 -30.93 -13.73
CA ALA A 236 31.31 -31.70 -12.76
C ALA A 236 30.95 -33.19 -12.75
N GLY A 237 29.72 -33.56 -13.25
CA GLY A 237 29.29 -34.95 -13.35
C GLY A 237 27.86 -35.02 -13.92
N SER A 238 27.51 -36.12 -14.59
CA SER A 238 26.28 -36.22 -15.37
C SER A 238 25.09 -36.90 -14.68
N ASP A 239 25.36 -37.70 -13.63
CA ASP A 239 24.30 -38.57 -13.07
C ASP A 239 24.18 -38.48 -11.54
N GLY A 240 22.95 -38.40 -11.07
CA GLY A 240 22.61 -38.50 -9.65
C GLY A 240 23.01 -37.26 -8.82
N LEU A 241 23.52 -37.52 -7.61
CA LEU A 241 24.02 -36.48 -6.72
C LEU A 241 25.46 -36.10 -7.12
N VAL A 242 25.62 -34.88 -7.59
CA VAL A 242 26.91 -34.34 -8.04
C VAL A 242 27.44 -33.33 -7.02
N THR A 243 28.76 -33.38 -6.76
CA THR A 243 29.46 -32.43 -5.90
C THR A 243 30.43 -31.60 -6.73
N THR A 244 30.39 -30.26 -6.55
CA THR A 244 31.36 -29.36 -7.19
C THR A 244 31.85 -28.29 -6.21
N SER A 245 32.96 -27.62 -6.56
CA SER A 245 33.47 -26.52 -5.72
C SER A 245 32.57 -25.29 -5.79
N ASN A 246 32.39 -24.57 -4.68
CA ASN A 246 31.71 -23.31 -4.65
C ASN A 246 32.31 -22.28 -5.61
N ALA A 247 33.66 -22.33 -5.79
CA ALA A 247 34.37 -21.48 -6.75
C ALA A 247 33.89 -21.71 -8.21
N ALA A 248 33.64 -22.96 -8.61
CA ALA A 248 33.11 -23.27 -9.93
C ALA A 248 31.70 -22.71 -10.14
N ILE A 249 30.80 -22.84 -9.13
CA ILE A 249 29.47 -22.27 -9.18
C ILE A 249 29.52 -20.73 -9.23
N THR A 250 30.38 -20.10 -8.40
CA THR A 250 30.60 -18.65 -8.42
C THR A 250 31.04 -18.17 -9.82
N ALA A 251 32.00 -18.85 -10.43
CA ALA A 251 32.49 -18.52 -11.76
C ALA A 251 31.41 -18.66 -12.83
N SER A 252 30.56 -19.70 -12.74
CA SER A 252 29.44 -19.91 -13.66
C SER A 252 28.40 -18.82 -13.55
N LEU A 253 27.97 -18.43 -12.32
CA LEU A 253 27.05 -17.33 -12.07
C LEU A 253 27.60 -15.99 -12.58
N ALA A 254 28.89 -15.70 -12.30
CA ALA A 254 29.53 -14.48 -12.78
C ALA A 254 29.60 -14.43 -14.31
N ALA A 255 29.97 -15.54 -14.96
CA ALA A 255 30.02 -15.64 -16.43
C ALA A 255 28.64 -15.46 -17.07
N ALA A 256 27.55 -15.90 -16.40
CA ALA A 256 26.21 -15.73 -16.85
C ALA A 256 25.61 -14.34 -16.50
N GLY A 257 26.32 -13.51 -15.73
CA GLY A 257 25.82 -12.21 -15.23
C GLY A 257 24.60 -12.37 -14.31
N VAL A 258 24.57 -13.44 -13.50
CA VAL A 258 23.47 -13.76 -12.60
C VAL A 258 23.87 -13.45 -11.16
N ASN A 259 23.02 -12.69 -10.46
CA ASN A 259 23.24 -12.40 -9.05
C ASN A 259 23.04 -13.66 -8.20
N ALA A 260 23.95 -13.88 -7.26
CA ALA A 260 23.83 -15.02 -6.35
C ALA A 260 22.63 -14.91 -5.40
N GLU A 261 22.30 -13.69 -5.00
CA GLU A 261 21.26 -13.38 -4.04
C GLU A 261 20.12 -12.55 -4.66
N ARG A 262 18.89 -12.94 -4.37
CA ARG A 262 17.70 -12.16 -4.71
C ARG A 262 17.53 -10.97 -3.76
N THR A 263 17.33 -9.79 -4.31
CA THR A 263 17.01 -8.58 -3.54
C THR A 263 15.50 -8.53 -3.26
N GLN A 264 15.14 -8.17 -2.04
CA GLN A 264 13.73 -7.95 -1.67
C GLN A 264 13.12 -6.78 -2.43
N LEU A 265 11.86 -6.91 -2.82
CA LEU A 265 11.11 -5.84 -3.45
C LEU A 265 10.70 -4.80 -2.42
N THR A 266 10.78 -3.54 -2.84
CA THR A 266 10.12 -2.42 -2.16
C THR A 266 9.02 -1.92 -3.07
N ILE A 267 7.77 -1.93 -2.57
CA ILE A 267 6.60 -1.42 -3.29
C ILE A 267 5.90 -0.46 -2.36
N ASP A 268 5.88 0.82 -2.73
CA ASP A 268 5.16 1.82 -1.97
C ASP A 268 3.67 1.50 -1.92
N PRO A 269 3.01 1.70 -0.77
CA PRO A 269 1.58 1.46 -0.66
C PRO A 269 0.80 2.39 -1.60
N PRO A 270 -0.29 1.91 -2.21
CA PRO A 270 -1.16 2.78 -2.98
C PRO A 270 -1.84 3.79 -2.05
N GLN A 271 -2.15 4.97 -2.57
CA GLN A 271 -2.81 6.03 -1.83
C GLN A 271 -4.08 6.45 -2.55
N ALA A 272 -5.22 6.36 -1.87
CA ALA A 272 -6.49 6.84 -2.37
C ALA A 272 -6.89 8.11 -1.62
N TYR A 273 -7.23 9.14 -2.39
CA TYR A 273 -7.68 10.42 -1.86
C TYR A 273 -9.07 10.71 -2.43
N GLY A 274 -10.04 10.94 -1.56
CA GLY A 274 -11.34 11.49 -1.96
C GLY A 274 -11.19 12.86 -2.61
N ALA A 275 -12.23 13.36 -3.27
CA ALA A 275 -12.20 14.72 -3.80
C ALA A 275 -11.98 15.71 -2.67
N PRO A 276 -11.34 16.88 -2.96
CA PRO A 276 -11.32 17.96 -2.00
C PRO A 276 -12.74 18.22 -1.53
N PRO A 277 -12.92 18.40 -0.22
CA PRO A 277 -14.23 18.29 0.39
C PRO A 277 -15.18 19.36 -0.13
N THR A 278 -16.19 18.92 -0.82
CA THR A 278 -17.39 19.69 -1.06
C THR A 278 -18.55 19.17 -0.23
N THR A 279 -18.32 18.14 0.61
CA THR A 279 -19.36 17.46 1.36
C THR A 279 -18.93 17.11 2.77
N GLY A 280 -19.87 17.20 3.67
CA GLY A 280 -19.70 16.92 5.07
C GLY A 280 -19.52 15.45 5.38
N TYR A 281 -18.98 15.23 6.52
CA TYR A 281 -19.10 14.00 7.25
C TYR A 281 -20.59 13.66 7.38
N ALA A 282 -21.01 12.52 6.85
CA ALA A 282 -22.22 11.90 7.34
C ALA A 282 -21.83 11.24 8.66
N ASN A 283 -22.21 11.85 9.79
CA ASN A 283 -22.05 11.34 11.14
C ASN A 283 -20.62 10.96 11.53
N ASP A 284 -19.96 11.86 12.25
CA ASP A 284 -18.72 11.70 13.02
C ASP A 284 -17.56 10.96 12.31
N PRO A 285 -16.38 11.58 12.20
CA PRO A 285 -15.26 11.03 11.44
C PRO A 285 -14.63 9.82 12.13
N VAL A 286 -15.35 8.70 12.10
CA VAL A 286 -14.82 7.43 12.56
C VAL A 286 -14.06 6.75 11.40
N ASN A 287 -12.79 6.51 11.60
CA ASN A 287 -12.03 5.64 10.71
C ASN A 287 -12.54 4.19 10.88
N THR A 288 -13.28 3.71 9.90
CA THR A 288 -13.92 2.38 9.98
C THR A 288 -12.93 1.21 9.99
N ALA A 289 -11.68 1.44 9.64
CA ALA A 289 -10.64 0.42 9.68
C ALA A 289 -10.02 0.27 11.08
N THR A 290 -9.86 1.39 11.79
CA THR A 290 -9.21 1.43 13.11
C THR A 290 -10.18 1.71 14.25
N GLY A 291 -11.41 2.14 13.95
CA GLY A 291 -12.37 2.63 14.96
C GLY A 291 -11.99 4.00 15.52
N ASN A 292 -10.98 4.66 14.99
CA ASN A 292 -10.52 5.95 15.48
C ASN A 292 -11.50 7.06 15.11
N PHE A 293 -11.96 7.80 16.10
CA PHE A 293 -12.76 9.01 15.93
C PHE A 293 -11.84 10.24 15.97
N LEU A 294 -11.92 11.08 14.94
CA LEU A 294 -11.12 12.30 14.79
C LEU A 294 -12.06 13.51 14.69
N GLU A 295 -11.91 14.51 15.54
CA GLU A 295 -12.69 15.75 15.51
C GLU A 295 -11.76 16.95 15.42
N PRO A 296 -11.63 17.61 14.25
CA PRO A 296 -10.87 18.84 14.11
C PRO A 296 -11.72 20.06 14.52
N GLU A 297 -11.20 20.87 15.42
CA GLU A 297 -11.81 22.12 15.87
C GLU A 297 -10.90 23.30 15.59
N CYS A 298 -11.45 24.41 15.11
CA CYS A 298 -10.75 25.67 14.93
C CYS A 298 -11.25 26.69 15.95
N ASP A 299 -10.48 26.91 17.01
CA ASP A 299 -10.87 27.82 18.11
C ASP A 299 -10.64 29.30 17.75
N LEU A 300 -9.57 29.60 17.04
CA LEU A 300 -9.24 30.97 16.61
C LEU A 300 -8.67 30.98 15.19
N GLY A 301 -9.13 31.92 14.39
CA GLY A 301 -8.60 32.15 13.05
C GLY A 301 -8.59 33.64 12.71
N PHE A 302 -7.40 34.17 12.42
CA PHE A 302 -7.23 35.53 11.90
C PHE A 302 -6.64 35.47 10.50
N ALA A 303 -7.35 36.00 9.52
CA ALA A 303 -6.83 36.17 8.18
C ALA A 303 -6.03 37.49 8.13
N GLY A 304 -4.71 37.38 8.14
CA GLY A 304 -3.81 38.53 7.89
C GLY A 304 -3.48 38.66 6.41
N GLY A 305 -2.95 39.81 5.98
CA GLY A 305 -2.62 40.05 4.57
C GLY A 305 -1.61 39.07 3.96
N ASN A 306 -0.67 38.54 4.74
CA ASN A 306 0.37 37.60 4.28
C ASN A 306 0.49 36.33 5.11
N ALA A 307 -0.24 36.17 6.22
CA ALA A 307 -0.23 34.99 7.05
C ALA A 307 -1.59 34.81 7.72
N THR A 308 -2.05 33.59 7.81
CA THR A 308 -3.22 33.20 8.61
C THR A 308 -2.71 32.68 9.95
N LEU A 309 -3.07 33.36 11.03
CA LEU A 309 -2.85 32.84 12.39
C LEU A 309 -4.06 31.99 12.75
N ARG A 310 -3.84 30.68 12.98
CA ARG A 310 -4.90 29.75 13.39
C ARG A 310 -4.46 29.04 14.65
N PHE A 311 -5.42 28.80 15.52
CA PHE A 311 -5.29 27.90 16.66
C PHE A 311 -6.30 26.80 16.47
N ASP A 312 -5.81 25.63 16.04
CA ASP A 312 -6.59 24.43 15.78
C ASP A 312 -6.26 23.40 16.84
N ARG A 313 -7.24 22.63 17.25
CA ARG A 313 -7.09 21.42 18.06
C ARG A 313 -7.72 20.23 17.36
N MET A 314 -7.24 19.04 17.70
CA MET A 314 -7.69 17.77 17.13
C MET A 314 -8.04 16.81 18.27
N TYR A 315 -9.24 16.27 18.25
CA TYR A 315 -9.58 15.12 19.07
C TYR A 315 -9.24 13.83 18.32
N ASN A 316 -8.60 12.90 19.01
CA ASN A 316 -8.25 11.59 18.49
C ASN A 316 -8.57 10.54 19.56
N SER A 317 -9.60 9.72 19.34
CA SER A 317 -10.09 8.76 20.35
C SER A 317 -9.07 7.65 20.70
N LEU A 318 -8.10 7.40 19.84
CA LEU A 318 -7.00 6.45 20.10
C LEU A 318 -5.75 7.11 20.69
N HIS A 319 -5.72 8.45 20.82
CA HIS A 319 -4.60 9.13 21.41
C HIS A 319 -4.59 8.91 22.95
N PRO A 320 -3.56 8.24 23.51
CA PRO A 320 -3.53 7.90 24.93
C PRO A 320 -3.18 9.09 25.83
N GLY A 321 -2.77 10.22 25.26
CA GLY A 321 -2.31 11.39 25.99
C GLY A 321 -3.46 12.22 26.56
N VAL A 322 -3.14 12.94 27.65
CA VAL A 322 -4.01 13.97 28.24
C VAL A 322 -3.31 15.30 28.06
N GLY A 323 -3.82 16.12 27.14
CA GLY A 323 -3.30 17.46 26.89
C GLY A 323 -4.03 18.56 27.65
N ALA A 324 -3.76 19.82 27.30
CA ALA A 324 -4.37 21.00 27.91
C ALA A 324 -5.90 21.03 27.74
N PHE A 325 -6.43 20.35 26.73
CA PHE A 325 -7.87 20.28 26.40
C PHE A 325 -8.53 18.98 26.88
N GLY A 326 -7.82 18.14 27.64
CA GLY A 326 -8.32 16.88 28.16
C GLY A 326 -7.85 15.64 27.40
N PRO A 327 -8.38 14.45 27.76
CA PRO A 327 -7.99 13.19 27.13
C PRO A 327 -8.31 13.17 25.62
N GLY A 328 -7.39 12.66 24.82
CA GLY A 328 -7.57 12.52 23.38
C GLY A 328 -7.44 13.81 22.57
N TRP A 329 -7.35 14.98 23.21
CA TRP A 329 -7.14 16.26 22.55
C TRP A 329 -5.66 16.59 22.37
N SER A 330 -5.32 17.16 21.23
CA SER A 330 -4.01 17.72 20.92
C SER A 330 -4.16 19.03 20.15
N SER A 331 -3.11 19.85 20.18
CA SER A 331 -3.12 21.16 19.52
C SER A 331 -1.73 21.51 19.02
N VAL A 332 -1.64 22.59 18.20
CA VAL A 332 -0.36 23.14 17.76
C VAL A 332 0.52 23.58 18.92
N ALA A 333 -0.07 23.97 20.07
CA ALA A 333 0.68 24.37 21.26
C ALA A 333 1.38 23.20 21.95
N GLU A 334 0.97 21.96 21.68
CA GLU A 334 1.54 20.73 22.22
C GLU A 334 2.44 20.01 21.22
N ALA A 335 2.50 20.52 19.97
CA ALA A 335 3.45 20.02 18.98
C ALA A 335 4.88 20.29 19.45
N GLY A 336 5.74 19.28 19.38
CA GLY A 336 7.10 19.43 19.87
C GLY A 336 7.98 18.21 19.65
N LEU A 337 9.26 18.39 19.98
CA LEU A 337 10.27 17.36 19.89
C LEU A 337 10.78 17.05 21.31
N ALA A 338 10.58 15.83 21.74
CA ALA A 338 11.15 15.29 22.98
C ALA A 338 12.38 14.44 22.65
N LEU A 339 13.47 14.64 23.40
CA LEU A 339 14.71 13.86 23.27
C LEU A 339 14.92 13.06 24.54
N ASP A 340 15.20 11.77 24.41
CA ASP A 340 15.54 10.88 25.49
C ASP A 340 16.76 10.00 25.13
N ALA A 341 17.10 9.04 25.99
CA ALA A 341 18.22 8.15 25.74
C ALA A 341 17.98 7.19 24.56
N GLU A 342 16.73 6.93 24.24
CA GLU A 342 16.29 5.99 23.20
C GLU A 342 16.15 6.64 21.84
N GLY A 343 15.99 7.97 21.79
CA GLY A 343 15.86 8.69 20.52
C GLY A 343 15.20 10.06 20.61
N ALA A 344 14.49 10.41 19.54
CA ALA A 344 13.68 11.61 19.46
C ALA A 344 12.23 11.22 19.15
N ARG A 345 11.28 11.81 19.86
CA ARG A 345 9.83 11.69 19.59
C ARG A 345 9.31 13.04 19.13
N TRP A 346 8.81 13.07 17.92
CA TRP A 346 8.17 14.24 17.38
C TRP A 346 6.66 14.10 17.45
N ARG A 347 6.03 14.92 18.30
CA ARG A 347 4.58 15.02 18.42
C ARG A 347 4.06 16.09 17.47
N HIS A 348 3.16 15.71 16.59
CA HIS A 348 2.43 16.60 15.71
C HIS A 348 1.25 17.27 16.42
N ALA A 349 0.75 18.36 15.81
CA ALA A 349 -0.44 19.07 16.30
C ALA A 349 -1.73 18.22 16.29
N ASP A 350 -1.78 17.16 15.52
CA ASP A 350 -2.88 16.19 15.43
C ASP A 350 -2.75 15.02 16.44
N GLY A 351 -1.75 15.09 17.34
CA GLY A 351 -1.49 14.08 18.36
C GLY A 351 -0.70 12.87 17.89
N ARG A 352 -0.38 12.76 16.58
CA ARG A 352 0.45 11.69 16.05
C ARG A 352 1.88 11.82 16.56
N GLU A 353 2.48 10.72 17.02
CA GLU A 353 3.89 10.67 17.40
C GLU A 353 4.71 9.92 16.34
N VAL A 354 5.90 10.46 16.05
CA VAL A 354 6.89 9.84 15.17
C VAL A 354 8.16 9.65 15.96
N HIS A 355 8.59 8.40 16.09
CA HIS A 355 9.80 8.04 16.83
C HIS A 355 11.00 7.92 15.87
N PHE A 356 12.10 8.55 16.23
CA PHE A 356 13.41 8.46 15.59
C PHE A 356 14.38 7.76 16.53
N PRO A 357 14.58 6.44 16.44
CA PRO A 357 15.41 5.70 17.37
C PRO A 357 16.87 6.13 17.25
N ARG A 358 17.56 6.19 18.37
CA ARG A 358 19.00 6.47 18.44
C ARG A 358 19.77 5.15 18.34
N GLN A 359 20.53 4.97 17.26
CA GLN A 359 21.43 3.84 17.06
C GLN A 359 22.88 4.31 17.20
N CYS A 360 23.47 4.05 18.39
CA CYS A 360 24.82 4.53 18.73
C CYS A 360 24.92 6.07 18.65
N SER A 361 25.72 6.61 17.71
CA SER A 361 25.88 8.06 17.50
C SER A 361 25.07 8.60 16.30
N VAL A 362 24.23 7.78 15.68
CA VAL A 362 23.46 8.12 14.46
C VAL A 362 21.97 7.98 14.73
N TRP A 363 21.18 8.90 14.15
CA TRP A 363 19.73 8.82 14.19
C TRP A 363 19.22 7.75 13.22
N GLY A 364 18.34 6.87 13.69
CA GLY A 364 17.68 5.85 12.86
C GLY A 364 16.57 6.42 11.99
N ARG A 365 15.99 5.57 11.12
CA ARG A 365 14.80 5.94 10.36
C ARG A 365 13.60 6.13 11.30
N ALA A 366 12.74 7.08 10.94
CA ALA A 366 11.50 7.32 11.65
C ALA A 366 10.60 6.08 11.65
N THR A 367 10.02 5.77 12.79
CA THR A 367 8.93 4.79 12.95
C THR A 367 7.71 5.54 13.48
N SER A 368 6.55 5.35 12.84
CA SER A 368 5.28 5.87 13.34
C SER A 368 4.59 4.78 14.17
N GLU A 369 4.23 5.09 15.39
CA GLU A 369 3.26 4.31 16.16
C GLU A 369 1.84 4.66 15.77
#